data_f751a1b2e6076d622de7946873b1c537
#
_entry.id   f751a1b2e6076d622de7946873b1c537
#
_cell.length_a   1.000
_cell.length_b   1.000
_cell.length_c   1.000
_cell.angle_alpha   90.00
_cell.angle_beta   90.00
_cell.angle_gamma   90.00
#
_symmetry.space_group_name_H-M   'P 1'
#
loop_
_entity.id
_entity.type
_entity.pdbx_description
1 polymer ?
#
loop_
_entity_poly.entity_id
_entity_poly.type
_entity_poly.pdbx_seq_one_letter_code
_entity_poly.pdbx_strand_id
1 'polypeptide(L)'
;MTITWEQVLAFLCEDQTMAITSLLFLTFFAAVALINYALPRVLRPYFLLAASYGFFCYDPVNRPLVWVIAAATVLTWLCGLIIGKVRAKPVRVLALAASVGFGIGILVYYKYWNLLADTVGGSILSHRENLLAPLGLSYFTFAAMSYAIDVYKRRCRVETNLLHYALFVSF
;
A
#
# COMPACT_ATOMS: atom_id res chain seq x y z
N MET A 1 -31.67 17.63 -24.78
CA MET A 1 -30.55 16.68 -24.80
C MET A 1 -30.85 15.68 -23.68
N THR A 2 -31.58 14.61 -23.97
CA THR A 2 -32.06 13.63 -22.99
C THR A 2 -30.98 12.58 -22.84
N ILE A 3 -30.31 12.57 -21.67
CA ILE A 3 -29.38 11.52 -21.30
C ILE A 3 -30.21 10.26 -21.10
N THR A 4 -30.03 9.27 -21.97
CA THR A 4 -30.72 7.97 -21.85
C THR A 4 -30.04 7.11 -20.76
N TRP A 5 -30.84 6.35 -20.05
CA TRP A 5 -30.35 5.42 -19.01
C TRP A 5 -29.29 4.44 -19.53
N GLU A 6 -29.33 4.10 -20.83
CA GLU A 6 -28.30 3.26 -21.46
C GLU A 6 -26.94 3.96 -21.53
N GLN A 7 -26.90 5.27 -21.74
CA GLN A 7 -25.66 6.06 -21.74
C GLN A 7 -25.07 6.17 -20.31
N VAL A 8 -25.94 6.27 -19.30
CA VAL A 8 -25.51 6.26 -17.90
C VAL A 8 -25.00 4.88 -17.50
N LEU A 9 -25.68 3.81 -17.94
CA LEU A 9 -25.23 2.44 -17.72
C LEU A 9 -23.95 2.10 -18.48
N ALA A 10 -23.79 2.57 -19.71
CA ALA A 10 -22.56 2.42 -20.48
C ALA A 10 -21.40 3.16 -19.81
N PHE A 11 -21.60 4.39 -19.35
CA PHE A 11 -20.60 5.16 -18.61
C PHE A 11 -20.22 4.48 -17.28
N LEU A 12 -21.17 3.85 -16.59
CA LEU A 12 -20.92 3.08 -15.37
C LEU A 12 -20.24 1.73 -15.62
N CYS A 13 -20.42 1.17 -16.84
CA CYS A 13 -19.83 -0.11 -17.24
C CYS A 13 -18.45 0.03 -17.90
N GLU A 14 -18.15 1.19 -18.51
CA GLU A 14 -16.92 1.43 -19.26
C GLU A 14 -15.71 1.68 -18.34
N ASP A 15 -15.94 2.13 -17.10
CA ASP A 15 -14.91 2.28 -16.07
C ASP A 15 -14.88 1.07 -15.14
N GLN A 16 -14.51 -0.10 -15.64
CA GLN A 16 -14.26 -1.30 -14.79
C GLN A 16 -13.01 -1.18 -13.93
N THR A 17 -12.24 -0.13 -14.04
CA THR A 17 -11.19 0.19 -13.11
C THR A 17 -11.78 0.97 -11.94
N MET A 18 -11.69 0.43 -10.73
CA MET A 18 -12.05 1.17 -9.51
C MET A 18 -11.08 2.34 -9.30
N ALA A 19 -11.19 3.37 -10.15
CA ALA A 19 -10.51 4.63 -9.87
C ALA A 19 -11.08 5.22 -8.57
N ILE A 20 -10.23 5.80 -7.75
CA ILE A 20 -10.62 6.44 -6.46
C ILE A 20 -11.70 7.51 -6.68
N THR A 21 -11.80 8.05 -7.88
CA THR A 21 -12.80 9.05 -8.30
C THR A 21 -14.11 8.44 -8.82
N SER A 22 -14.20 7.11 -8.94
CA SER A 22 -15.39 6.46 -9.47
C SER A 22 -16.54 6.46 -8.45
N LEU A 23 -17.76 6.57 -8.95
CA LEU A 23 -18.97 6.48 -8.14
C LEU A 23 -19.06 5.14 -7.40
N LEU A 24 -18.51 4.10 -8.00
CA LEU A 24 -18.43 2.75 -7.45
C LEU A 24 -17.48 2.70 -6.22
N PHE A 25 -16.36 3.40 -6.24
CA PHE A 25 -15.49 3.55 -5.08
C PHE A 25 -16.20 4.30 -3.95
N LEU A 26 -16.92 5.39 -4.26
CA LEU A 26 -17.63 6.18 -3.27
C LEU A 26 -18.73 5.36 -2.56
N THR A 27 -19.49 4.57 -3.33
CA THR A 27 -20.52 3.67 -2.77
C THR A 27 -19.91 2.55 -1.92
N PHE A 28 -18.80 1.95 -2.38
CA PHE A 28 -18.03 0.97 -1.61
C PHE A 28 -17.53 1.58 -0.30
N PHE A 29 -16.91 2.76 -0.35
CA PHE A 29 -16.40 3.45 0.83
C PHE A 29 -17.52 3.78 1.83
N ALA A 30 -18.65 4.28 1.35
CA ALA A 30 -19.81 4.57 2.19
C ALA A 30 -20.35 3.29 2.87
N ALA A 31 -20.45 2.19 2.12
CA ALA A 31 -20.87 0.89 2.66
C ALA A 31 -19.91 0.39 3.73
N VAL A 32 -18.59 0.42 3.46
CA VAL A 32 -17.56 0.04 4.43
C VAL A 32 -17.62 0.90 5.69
N ALA A 33 -17.81 2.21 5.55
CA ALA A 33 -17.94 3.14 6.68
C ALA A 33 -19.17 2.82 7.54
N LEU A 34 -20.33 2.59 6.91
CA LEU A 34 -21.58 2.24 7.62
C LEU A 34 -21.45 0.90 8.37
N ILE A 35 -20.92 -0.12 7.71
CA ILE A 35 -20.71 -1.44 8.34
C ILE A 35 -19.70 -1.32 9.48
N ASN A 36 -18.61 -0.59 9.29
CA ASN A 36 -17.60 -0.37 10.32
C ASN A 36 -18.20 0.33 11.56
N TYR A 37 -19.13 1.27 11.35
CA TYR A 37 -19.81 1.93 12.45
C TYR A 37 -20.73 0.99 13.23
N ALA A 38 -21.40 0.05 12.56
CA ALA A 38 -22.27 -0.96 13.16
C ALA A 38 -21.50 -2.07 13.89
N LEU A 39 -20.22 -2.32 13.52
CA LEU A 39 -19.42 -3.40 14.12
C LEU A 39 -18.92 -3.05 15.54
N PRO A 40 -18.79 -4.06 16.43
CA PRO A 40 -18.17 -3.88 17.73
C PRO A 40 -16.67 -3.50 17.57
N ARG A 41 -16.16 -2.71 18.52
CA ARG A 41 -14.81 -2.12 18.47
C ARG A 41 -13.68 -3.12 18.21
N VAL A 42 -13.84 -4.36 18.66
CA VAL A 42 -12.83 -5.42 18.52
C VAL A 42 -12.71 -5.91 17.07
N LEU A 43 -13.83 -5.94 16.33
CA LEU A 43 -13.89 -6.45 14.95
C LEU A 43 -13.55 -5.39 13.89
N ARG A 44 -13.63 -4.12 14.24
CA ARG A 44 -13.37 -3.00 13.32
C ARG A 44 -12.02 -3.07 12.58
N PRO A 45 -10.87 -3.30 13.27
CA PRO A 45 -9.59 -3.34 12.59
C PRO A 45 -9.47 -4.51 11.61
N TYR A 46 -10.05 -5.66 11.95
CA TYR A 46 -10.05 -6.83 11.05
C TYR A 46 -10.91 -6.60 9.82
N PHE A 47 -12.08 -5.99 10.01
CA PHE A 47 -13.00 -5.66 8.92
C PHE A 47 -12.38 -4.63 7.97
N LEU A 48 -11.79 -3.55 8.49
CA LEU A 48 -11.13 -2.53 7.67
C LEU A 48 -9.95 -3.11 6.89
N LEU A 49 -9.15 -3.98 7.53
CA LEU A 49 -8.05 -4.67 6.86
C LEU A 49 -8.57 -5.55 5.72
N ALA A 50 -9.62 -6.35 5.97
CA ALA A 50 -10.24 -7.20 4.96
C ALA A 50 -10.83 -6.38 3.81
N ALA A 51 -11.48 -5.26 4.09
CA ALA A 51 -12.02 -4.35 3.08
C ALA A 51 -10.92 -3.71 2.23
N SER A 52 -9.81 -3.28 2.85
CA SER A 52 -8.66 -2.71 2.16
C SER A 52 -8.03 -3.71 1.20
N TYR A 53 -7.70 -4.92 1.67
CA TYR A 53 -7.15 -5.97 0.81
C TYR A 53 -8.16 -6.46 -0.23
N GLY A 54 -9.45 -6.52 0.10
CA GLY A 54 -10.54 -6.84 -0.84
C GLY A 54 -10.60 -5.85 -2.00
N PHE A 55 -10.46 -4.56 -1.70
CA PHE A 55 -10.38 -3.50 -2.71
C PHE A 55 -9.20 -3.71 -3.67
N PHE A 56 -8.02 -4.04 -3.15
CA PHE A 56 -6.86 -4.33 -4.00
C PHE A 56 -7.03 -5.60 -4.83
N CYS A 57 -7.71 -6.62 -4.31
CA CYS A 57 -7.96 -7.88 -5.04
C CYS A 57 -9.03 -7.75 -6.11
N TYR A 58 -9.87 -6.73 -6.05
CA TYR A 58 -10.95 -6.52 -7.01
C TYR A 58 -10.40 -6.27 -8.42
N ASP A 59 -9.36 -5.45 -8.52
CA ASP A 59 -8.71 -5.17 -9.79
C ASP A 59 -7.74 -6.31 -10.17
N PRO A 60 -7.97 -7.01 -11.30
CA PRO A 60 -7.10 -8.10 -11.75
C PRO A 60 -5.65 -7.67 -11.96
N VAL A 61 -5.42 -6.42 -12.32
CA VAL A 61 -4.08 -5.84 -12.53
C VAL A 61 -3.32 -5.71 -11.20
N ASN A 62 -4.01 -5.39 -10.12
CA ASN A 62 -3.42 -5.19 -8.80
C ASN A 62 -3.25 -6.49 -7.99
N ARG A 63 -3.91 -7.60 -8.39
CA ARG A 63 -3.83 -8.89 -7.67
C ARG A 63 -2.41 -9.37 -7.38
N PRO A 64 -1.48 -9.44 -8.35
CA PRO A 64 -0.12 -9.88 -8.05
C PRO A 64 0.63 -8.88 -7.14
N LEU A 65 0.23 -7.61 -7.17
CA LEU A 65 0.86 -6.55 -6.40
C LEU A 65 0.46 -6.58 -4.91
N VAL A 66 -0.66 -7.21 -4.56
CA VAL A 66 -1.07 -7.46 -3.16
C VAL A 66 0.02 -8.22 -2.40
N TRP A 67 0.65 -9.21 -3.03
CA TRP A 67 1.75 -9.96 -2.43
C TRP A 67 2.97 -9.09 -2.15
N VAL A 68 3.25 -8.12 -3.01
CA VAL A 68 4.35 -7.15 -2.80
C VAL A 68 4.07 -6.27 -1.59
N ILE A 69 2.83 -5.76 -1.47
CA ILE A 69 2.42 -4.96 -0.32
C ILE A 69 2.46 -5.78 0.96
N ALA A 70 1.95 -7.01 0.94
CA ALA A 70 1.97 -7.91 2.09
C ALA A 70 3.42 -8.24 2.52
N ALA A 71 4.29 -8.58 1.57
CA ALA A 71 5.70 -8.85 1.85
C ALA A 71 6.41 -7.62 2.42
N ALA A 72 6.16 -6.44 1.85
CA ALA A 72 6.71 -5.18 2.34
C ALA A 72 6.24 -4.89 3.77
N THR A 73 4.95 -5.11 4.06
CA THR A 73 4.37 -4.93 5.39
C THR A 73 5.03 -5.85 6.42
N VAL A 74 5.18 -7.13 6.09
CA VAL A 74 5.81 -8.10 7.01
C VAL A 74 7.28 -7.76 7.23
N LEU A 75 8.02 -7.45 6.18
CA LEU A 75 9.44 -7.13 6.27
C LEU A 75 9.69 -5.87 7.10
N THR A 76 8.95 -4.80 6.86
CA THR A 76 9.10 -3.54 7.60
C THR A 76 8.64 -3.67 9.05
N TRP A 77 7.61 -4.49 9.33
CA TRP A 77 7.21 -4.84 10.69
C TRP A 77 8.31 -5.60 11.43
N LEU A 78 8.93 -6.61 10.80
CA LEU A 78 10.07 -7.35 11.39
C LEU A 78 11.23 -6.42 11.68
N CYS A 79 11.58 -5.52 10.75
CA CYS A 79 12.60 -4.50 11.00
C CYS A 79 12.23 -3.61 12.20
N GLY A 80 10.96 -3.19 12.29
CA GLY A 80 10.46 -2.42 13.43
C GLY A 80 10.62 -3.16 14.76
N LEU A 81 10.31 -4.47 14.81
CA LEU A 81 10.52 -5.32 15.98
C LEU A 81 12.00 -5.41 16.38
N ILE A 82 12.89 -5.58 15.41
CA ILE A 82 14.35 -5.64 15.64
C ILE A 82 14.83 -4.30 16.21
N ILE A 83 14.44 -3.18 15.58
CA ILE A 83 14.82 -1.84 16.03
C ILE A 83 14.37 -1.58 17.48
N GLY A 84 13.18 -2.04 17.85
CA GLY A 84 12.62 -1.81 19.17
C GLY A 84 13.15 -2.72 20.27
N LYS A 85 13.40 -4.00 19.96
CA LYS A 85 13.80 -5.01 20.94
C LYS A 85 15.32 -5.10 21.15
N VAL A 86 16.11 -4.85 20.09
CA VAL A 86 17.56 -5.01 20.15
C VAL A 86 18.21 -3.75 20.73
N ARG A 87 19.14 -3.96 21.67
CA ARG A 87 19.89 -2.86 22.32
C ARG A 87 21.14 -2.44 21.54
N ALA A 88 21.71 -3.32 20.72
CA ALA A 88 22.91 -3.06 19.96
C ALA A 88 22.66 -1.99 18.88
N LYS A 89 23.33 -0.84 18.99
CA LYS A 89 23.20 0.28 18.03
C LYS A 89 23.44 -0.14 16.57
N PRO A 90 24.51 -0.91 16.22
CA PRO A 90 24.77 -1.26 14.81
C PRO A 90 23.63 -2.09 14.20
N VAL A 91 23.04 -3.03 14.95
CA VAL A 91 21.91 -3.84 14.46
C VAL A 91 20.67 -2.99 14.22
N ARG A 92 20.39 -2.02 15.09
CA ARG A 92 19.27 -1.09 14.92
C ARG A 92 19.44 -0.20 13.69
N VAL A 93 20.65 0.30 13.45
CA VAL A 93 20.95 1.11 12.26
C VAL A 93 20.83 0.26 10.99
N LEU A 94 21.34 -0.98 11.03
CA LEU A 94 21.23 -1.90 9.89
C LEU A 94 19.77 -2.23 9.57
N ALA A 95 18.95 -2.53 10.57
CA ALA A 95 17.51 -2.81 10.38
C ALA A 95 16.76 -1.58 9.85
N LEU A 96 17.10 -0.37 10.33
CA LEU A 96 16.54 0.87 9.78
C LEU A 96 16.95 1.07 8.31
N ALA A 97 18.24 0.92 8.01
CA ALA A 97 18.75 1.06 6.66
C ALA A 97 18.12 0.02 5.72
N ALA A 98 17.94 -1.22 6.17
CA ALA A 98 17.25 -2.26 5.42
C ALA A 98 15.78 -1.90 5.14
N SER A 99 15.04 -1.42 6.14
CA SER A 99 13.64 -1.01 5.97
C SER A 99 13.50 0.16 4.99
N VAL A 100 14.32 1.21 5.15
CA VAL A 100 14.30 2.39 4.27
C VAL A 100 14.80 2.04 2.87
N GLY A 101 15.90 1.30 2.77
CA GLY A 101 16.48 0.86 1.48
C GLY A 101 15.53 -0.03 0.70
N PHE A 102 14.83 -0.96 1.36
CA PHE A 102 13.81 -1.79 0.75
C PHE A 102 12.62 -0.96 0.24
N GLY A 103 12.15 0.01 1.03
CA GLY A 103 11.08 0.92 0.64
C GLY A 103 11.46 1.75 -0.59
N ILE A 104 12.65 2.37 -0.59
CA ILE A 104 13.16 3.11 -1.75
C ILE A 104 13.33 2.17 -2.95
N GLY A 105 13.86 0.96 -2.75
CA GLY A 105 14.03 -0.03 -3.81
C GLY A 105 12.72 -0.40 -4.51
N ILE A 106 11.66 -0.63 -3.76
CA ILE A 106 10.32 -0.89 -4.32
C ILE A 106 9.82 0.32 -5.12
N LEU A 107 9.97 1.55 -4.60
CA LEU A 107 9.54 2.76 -5.31
C LEU A 107 10.33 2.96 -6.61
N VAL A 108 11.65 2.78 -6.55
CA VAL A 108 12.51 2.88 -7.74
C VAL A 108 12.11 1.83 -8.76
N TYR A 109 11.92 0.58 -8.35
CA TYR A 109 11.59 -0.52 -9.24
C TYR A 109 10.22 -0.35 -9.93
N TYR A 110 9.16 0.00 -9.19
CA TYR A 110 7.81 0.05 -9.75
C TYR A 110 7.44 1.40 -10.36
N LYS A 111 7.95 2.49 -9.81
CA LYS A 111 7.53 3.84 -10.22
C LYS A 111 8.57 4.58 -11.05
N TYR A 112 9.84 4.44 -10.71
CA TYR A 112 10.90 5.25 -11.32
C TYR A 112 11.77 4.47 -12.31
N TRP A 113 11.55 3.17 -12.50
CA TRP A 113 12.35 2.35 -13.41
C TRP A 113 12.37 2.91 -14.84
N ASN A 114 11.20 3.18 -15.41
CA ASN A 114 11.09 3.68 -16.77
C ASN A 114 11.68 5.10 -16.90
N LEU A 115 11.48 5.95 -15.89
CA LEU A 115 12.09 7.28 -15.85
C LEU A 115 13.62 7.19 -15.82
N LEU A 116 14.19 6.25 -15.07
CA LEU A 116 15.63 6.02 -15.02
C LEU A 116 16.14 5.45 -16.34
N ALA A 117 15.41 4.52 -16.96
CA ALA A 117 15.75 3.96 -18.27
C ALA A 117 15.80 5.05 -19.36
N ASP A 118 14.83 5.97 -19.34
CA ASP A 118 14.77 7.10 -20.29
C ASP A 118 15.89 8.12 -20.05
N THR A 119 16.29 8.33 -18.78
CA THR A 119 17.30 9.33 -18.39
C THR A 119 18.73 8.83 -18.63
N VAL A 120 19.00 7.53 -18.36
CA VAL A 120 20.36 6.96 -18.48
C VAL A 120 20.67 6.54 -19.93
N GLY A 121 19.69 6.65 -20.83
CA GLY A 121 19.82 6.26 -22.24
C GLY A 121 19.68 4.75 -22.42
N GLY A 122 18.68 4.35 -23.16
CA GLY A 122 18.17 2.97 -23.34
C GLY A 122 19.12 1.85 -23.77
N SER A 123 20.44 2.08 -23.73
CA SER A 123 21.48 1.06 -23.98
C SER A 123 21.83 0.23 -22.75
N ILE A 124 21.54 0.71 -21.53
CA ILE A 124 21.90 0.03 -20.27
C ILE A 124 20.66 -0.53 -19.56
N LEU A 125 19.54 0.19 -19.58
CA LEU A 125 18.28 -0.22 -18.98
C LEU A 125 17.18 -0.30 -20.04
N SER A 126 16.61 -1.49 -20.23
CA SER A 126 15.47 -1.68 -21.12
C SER A 126 14.19 -1.13 -20.51
N HIS A 127 13.44 -0.37 -21.32
CA HIS A 127 12.08 0.07 -20.97
C HIS A 127 11.17 -1.13 -20.73
N ARG A 128 10.39 -1.11 -19.67
CA ARG A 128 9.43 -2.19 -19.32
C ARG A 128 8.00 -1.67 -19.45
N GLU A 129 7.32 -2.05 -20.52
CA GLU A 129 5.97 -1.58 -20.84
C GLU A 129 4.89 -2.06 -19.83
N ASN A 130 5.17 -3.14 -19.08
CA ASN A 130 4.19 -3.77 -18.17
C ASN A 130 4.46 -3.49 -16.69
N LEU A 131 5.25 -2.47 -16.35
CA LEU A 131 5.51 -2.13 -14.96
C LEU A 131 4.41 -1.21 -14.43
N LEU A 132 3.30 -1.81 -14.00
CA LEU A 132 2.21 -1.08 -13.36
C LEU A 132 2.53 -0.89 -11.88
N ALA A 133 2.65 0.36 -11.46
CA ALA A 133 2.79 0.67 -10.04
C ALA A 133 1.43 0.49 -9.35
N PRO A 134 1.37 -0.30 -8.24
CA PRO A 134 0.12 -0.45 -7.49
C PRO A 134 -0.37 0.89 -6.98
N LEU A 135 -1.69 1.03 -6.95
CA LEU A 135 -2.34 2.21 -6.40
C LEU A 135 -1.88 2.42 -4.95
N GLY A 136 -1.46 3.62 -4.60
CA GLY A 136 -1.03 3.93 -3.24
C GLY A 136 0.36 3.42 -2.84
N LEU A 137 1.14 2.79 -3.74
CA LEU A 137 2.47 2.25 -3.44
C LEU A 137 3.37 3.24 -2.69
N SER A 138 3.40 4.49 -3.14
CA SER A 138 4.19 5.54 -2.49
C SER A 138 3.73 5.81 -1.06
N TYR A 139 2.41 5.84 -0.85
CA TYR A 139 1.82 6.05 0.47
C TYR A 139 2.21 4.92 1.43
N PHE A 140 2.01 3.67 1.04
CA PHE A 140 2.38 2.49 1.85
C PHE A 140 3.84 2.49 2.22
N THR A 141 4.69 2.78 1.25
CA THR A 141 6.14 2.78 1.44
C THR A 141 6.57 3.88 2.40
N PHE A 142 6.04 5.09 2.24
CA PHE A 142 6.34 6.20 3.15
C PHE A 142 5.79 5.97 4.55
N ALA A 143 4.59 5.40 4.70
CA ALA A 143 4.03 5.05 6.01
C ALA A 143 4.92 4.04 6.73
N ALA A 144 5.36 2.98 6.04
CA ALA A 144 6.24 1.96 6.58
C ALA A 144 7.63 2.51 6.98
N MET A 145 8.22 3.37 6.12
CA MET A 145 9.50 4.03 6.41
C MET A 145 9.40 4.99 7.60
N SER A 146 8.33 5.80 7.66
CA SER A 146 8.07 6.72 8.75
C SER A 146 7.99 5.98 10.09
N TYR A 147 7.23 4.88 10.14
CA TYR A 147 7.15 4.04 11.33
C TYR A 147 8.53 3.53 11.78
N ALA A 148 9.34 2.99 10.88
CA ALA A 148 10.68 2.49 11.21
C ALA A 148 11.59 3.58 11.79
N ILE A 149 11.52 4.79 11.22
CA ILE A 149 12.25 5.97 11.71
C ILE A 149 11.78 6.39 13.11
N ASP A 150 10.47 6.40 13.35
CA ASP A 150 9.89 6.82 14.64
C ASP A 150 10.17 5.81 15.74
N VAL A 151 10.15 4.51 15.44
CA VAL A 151 10.60 3.47 16.37
C VAL A 151 12.08 3.63 16.69
N TYR A 152 12.92 3.90 15.66
CA TYR A 152 14.36 4.12 15.88
C TYR A 152 14.63 5.33 16.78
N LYS A 153 13.93 6.43 16.56
CA LYS A 153 13.99 7.67 17.36
C LYS A 153 13.29 7.56 18.72
N ARG A 154 12.67 6.41 19.03
CA ARG A 154 11.89 6.16 20.25
C ARG A 154 10.70 7.13 20.44
N ARG A 155 10.16 7.63 19.36
CA ARG A 155 8.97 8.50 19.36
C ARG A 155 7.67 7.72 19.50
N CYS A 156 7.64 6.49 18.98
CA CYS A 156 6.52 5.56 19.14
C CYS A 156 6.99 4.22 19.75
N ARG A 157 6.02 3.53 20.37
CA ARG A 157 6.24 2.15 20.83
C ARG A 157 6.18 1.19 19.65
N VAL A 158 6.90 0.09 19.78
CA VAL A 158 6.89 -0.97 18.77
C VAL A 158 5.54 -1.67 18.78
N GLU A 159 4.88 -1.71 17.63
CA GLU A 159 3.66 -2.47 17.45
C GLU A 159 4.00 -3.96 17.30
N THR A 160 3.54 -4.76 18.25
CA THR A 160 3.78 -6.21 18.26
C THR A 160 2.72 -6.98 17.48
N ASN A 161 1.56 -6.36 17.23
CA ASN A 161 0.48 -6.98 16.50
C ASN A 161 0.61 -6.65 15.00
N LEU A 162 0.91 -7.69 14.21
CA LEU A 162 1.05 -7.57 12.75
C LEU A 162 -0.22 -7.01 12.09
N LEU A 163 -1.40 -7.38 12.58
CA LEU A 163 -2.68 -6.94 11.99
C LEU A 163 -2.91 -5.44 12.18
N HIS A 164 -2.58 -4.91 13.36
CA HIS A 164 -2.66 -3.45 13.60
C HIS A 164 -1.65 -2.69 12.74
N TYR A 165 -0.44 -3.24 12.59
CA TYR A 165 0.57 -2.66 11.72
C TYR A 165 0.17 -2.71 10.24
N ALA A 166 -0.37 -3.84 9.78
CA ALA A 166 -0.85 -4.00 8.42
C ALA A 166 -1.99 -3.01 8.11
N LEU A 167 -2.90 -2.79 9.06
CA LEU A 167 -3.95 -1.78 8.93
C LEU A 167 -3.37 -0.38 8.82
N PHE A 168 -2.39 -0.03 9.65
CA PHE A 168 -1.71 1.28 9.60
C PHE A 168 -1.04 1.54 8.25
N VAL A 169 -0.43 0.51 7.65
CA VAL A 169 0.25 0.64 6.36
C VAL A 169 -0.74 0.67 5.19
N SER A 170 -1.85 -0.09 5.26
CA SER A 170 -2.80 -0.28 4.15
C SER A 170 -3.97 0.71 4.15
N PHE A 171 -4.17 1.48 5.21
CA PHE A 171 -5.27 2.41 5.38
C PHE A 171 -4.77 3.86 5.43
#